data_d4cdbb2a42a0fda008792e10325ba9f3
#
_entry.id   d4cdbb2a42a0fda008792e10325ba9f3
#
_cell.length_a   1.000
_cell.length_b   1.000
_cell.length_c   1.000
_cell.angle_alpha   90.00
_cell.angle_beta   90.00
_cell.angle_gamma   90.00
#
_symmetry.space_group_name_H-M   'P 1'
#
loop_
_entity.id
_entity.type
_entity.pdbx_description
1 polymer ?
#
loop_
_entity_poly.entity_id
_entity_poly.type
_entity_poly.pdbx_seq_one_letter_code
_entity_poly.pdbx_strand_id
1 'polypeptide(L)'
;RICKTEEFAKKLDEFVDHIARDRLDGADFMVQDVVGVRVVIPNQSKHGRTLNFHQGIWFGHGPGMFSIWSPITEAYDSNTMQILPWQASRDITQNTYNEQWDYQKIQQECLKHSIPCNASPGQSWLFQQGHLHGNINNDTDITRWSFDTRVLVKGGNYGRRRPGGYFRLFGEYRQPLS
;
A
#
# COMPACT_ATOMS: atom_id res chain seq x y z
N ARG A 1 -8.97 5.43 17.32
CA ARG A 1 -8.59 6.77 17.84
C ARG A 1 -7.09 6.91 18.12
N ILE A 2 -6.35 5.83 18.33
CA ILE A 2 -4.89 5.83 18.60
C ILE A 2 -4.12 6.55 17.47
N CYS A 3 -4.47 6.33 16.21
CA CYS A 3 -3.82 6.97 15.06
C CYS A 3 -3.93 8.52 15.03
N LYS A 4 -4.69 9.12 15.95
CA LYS A 4 -4.85 10.58 16.02
C LYS A 4 -4.09 11.22 17.18
N THR A 5 -3.29 10.46 17.90
CA THR A 5 -2.44 11.00 18.97
C THR A 5 -1.13 11.55 18.40
N GLU A 6 -0.60 12.59 19.05
CA GLU A 6 0.70 13.14 18.70
C GLU A 6 1.82 12.09 18.82
N GLU A 7 1.76 11.26 19.86
CA GLU A 7 2.72 10.19 20.07
C GLU A 7 2.74 9.19 18.90
N PHE A 8 1.54 8.76 18.45
CA PHE A 8 1.44 7.88 17.29
C PHE A 8 2.01 8.55 16.03
N ALA A 9 1.69 9.83 15.81
CA ALA A 9 2.19 10.56 14.65
C ALA A 9 3.72 10.67 14.66
N LYS A 10 4.34 10.92 15.81
CA LYS A 10 5.81 10.92 15.96
C LYS A 10 6.41 9.56 15.64
N LYS A 11 5.86 8.49 16.17
CA LYS A 11 6.34 7.12 15.89
C LYS A 11 6.14 6.73 14.43
N LEU A 12 5.05 7.16 13.82
CA LEU A 12 4.83 6.95 12.39
C LEU A 12 5.87 7.72 11.55
N ASP A 13 6.22 8.93 11.93
CA ASP A 13 7.25 9.72 11.24
C ASP A 13 8.63 9.06 11.37
N GLU A 14 9.02 8.63 12.57
CA GLU A 14 10.27 7.91 12.79
C GLU A 14 10.33 6.63 11.92
N PHE A 15 9.25 5.87 11.89
CA PHE A 15 9.12 4.67 11.06
C PHE A 15 9.22 4.99 9.56
N VAL A 16 8.48 5.98 9.10
CA VAL A 16 8.47 6.37 7.68
C VAL A 16 9.84 6.92 7.26
N ASP A 17 10.48 7.72 8.11
CA ASP A 17 11.81 8.26 7.85
C ASP A 17 12.84 7.13 7.67
N HIS A 18 12.82 6.16 8.56
CA HIS A 18 13.71 4.99 8.50
C HIS A 18 13.54 4.18 7.21
N ILE A 19 12.31 4.04 6.70
CA ILE A 19 12.03 3.23 5.50
C ILE A 19 12.23 4.02 4.20
N ALA A 20 11.84 5.28 4.19
CA ALA A 20 11.64 6.01 2.95
C ALA A 20 12.77 7.00 2.61
N ARG A 21 13.46 7.58 3.60
CA ARG A 21 14.39 8.70 3.36
C ARG A 21 15.51 8.34 2.38
N ASP A 22 16.22 7.27 2.63
CA ASP A 22 17.32 6.83 1.76
C ASP A 22 16.82 6.33 0.40
N ARG A 23 15.62 5.73 0.39
CA ARG A 23 15.02 5.18 -0.84
C ARG A 23 14.43 6.25 -1.74
N LEU A 24 14.18 7.44 -1.20
CA LEU A 24 13.69 8.61 -1.91
C LEU A 24 14.77 9.69 -2.07
N ASP A 25 16.05 9.30 -2.05
CA ASP A 25 17.21 10.17 -2.24
C ASP A 25 17.23 11.43 -1.33
N GLY A 26 16.78 11.27 -0.07
CA GLY A 26 16.69 12.35 0.89
C GLY A 26 15.60 13.40 0.60
N ALA A 27 14.71 13.14 -0.36
CA ALA A 27 13.64 14.08 -0.70
C ALA A 27 12.74 14.37 0.50
N ASP A 28 12.27 15.61 0.61
CA ASP A 28 11.19 15.96 1.54
C ASP A 28 9.89 15.27 1.13
N PHE A 29 9.13 14.81 2.11
CA PHE A 29 7.85 14.15 1.88
C PHE A 29 6.81 14.52 2.93
N MET A 30 5.55 14.31 2.55
CA MET A 30 4.40 14.37 3.44
C MET A 30 3.96 12.94 3.79
N VAL A 31 3.40 12.74 4.97
CA VAL A 31 2.98 11.43 5.48
C VAL A 31 1.46 11.37 5.51
N GLN A 32 0.89 10.22 5.16
CA GLN A 32 -0.53 9.96 5.32
C GLN A 32 -0.91 10.07 6.81
N ASP A 33 -1.97 10.82 7.09
CA ASP A 33 -2.38 11.16 8.46
C ASP A 33 -2.93 9.95 9.26
N VAL A 34 -3.45 8.96 8.55
CA VAL A 34 -4.05 7.75 9.16
C VAL A 34 -3.56 6.51 8.43
N VAL A 35 -3.03 5.56 9.17
CA VAL A 35 -2.62 4.26 8.60
C VAL A 35 -3.82 3.36 8.30
N GLY A 36 -3.71 2.58 7.24
CA GLY A 36 -4.64 1.49 6.93
C GLY A 36 -4.21 0.22 7.66
N VAL A 37 -5.09 -0.36 8.47
CA VAL A 37 -4.86 -1.68 9.08
C VAL A 37 -5.61 -2.74 8.28
N ARG A 38 -4.96 -3.84 8.01
CA ARG A 38 -5.52 -4.94 7.24
C ARG A 38 -5.31 -6.28 7.93
N VAL A 39 -6.39 -7.07 7.96
CA VAL A 39 -6.39 -8.43 8.51
C VAL A 39 -6.77 -9.39 7.41
N VAL A 40 -5.95 -10.41 7.18
CA VAL A 40 -6.17 -11.46 6.20
C VAL A 40 -6.26 -12.79 6.95
N ILE A 41 -7.49 -13.30 7.07
CA ILE A 41 -7.75 -14.55 7.77
C ILE A 41 -7.60 -15.76 6.83
N PRO A 42 -7.33 -16.96 7.35
CA PRO A 42 -7.32 -18.19 6.56
C PRO A 42 -8.63 -18.38 5.79
N ASN A 43 -8.52 -18.84 4.55
CA ASN A 43 -9.66 -19.14 3.66
C ASN A 43 -10.67 -17.96 3.50
N GLN A 44 -10.19 -16.73 3.52
CA GLN A 44 -11.04 -15.53 3.49
C GLN A 44 -11.93 -15.41 2.25
N SER A 45 -11.60 -16.05 1.14
CA SER A 45 -12.41 -16.07 -0.08
C SER A 45 -13.79 -16.68 0.18
N LYS A 46 -13.90 -17.66 1.08
CA LYS A 46 -15.17 -18.23 1.53
C LYS A 46 -16.10 -17.21 2.21
N HIS A 47 -15.53 -16.07 2.64
CA HIS A 47 -16.26 -14.98 3.28
C HIS A 47 -16.39 -13.74 2.37
N GLY A 48 -16.07 -13.87 1.08
CA GLY A 48 -16.15 -12.78 0.11
C GLY A 48 -15.23 -11.59 0.37
N ARG A 49 -14.11 -11.80 1.08
CA ARG A 49 -13.24 -10.73 1.59
C ARG A 49 -11.87 -10.62 0.91
N THR A 50 -11.69 -11.24 -0.24
CA THR A 50 -10.43 -11.12 -0.98
C THR A 50 -10.34 -9.73 -1.63
N LEU A 51 -9.28 -9.00 -1.32
CA LEU A 51 -8.99 -7.74 -2.00
C LEU A 51 -8.21 -8.06 -3.27
N ASN A 52 -8.89 -8.01 -4.38
CA ASN A 52 -8.35 -8.29 -5.70
C ASN A 52 -7.26 -7.29 -6.11
N PHE A 53 -6.52 -7.62 -7.17
CA PHE A 53 -5.48 -6.76 -7.72
C PHE A 53 -6.05 -5.43 -8.18
N HIS A 54 -5.33 -4.37 -7.83
CA HIS A 54 -5.67 -2.98 -8.15
C HIS A 54 -4.42 -2.11 -8.17
N GLN A 55 -4.55 -0.91 -8.69
CA GLN A 55 -3.55 0.15 -8.58
C GLN A 55 -4.06 1.24 -7.64
N GLY A 56 -3.17 1.87 -6.88
CA GLY A 56 -3.55 3.01 -6.04
C GLY A 56 -4.10 4.19 -6.85
N ILE A 57 -3.63 4.38 -8.08
CA ILE A 57 -4.12 5.42 -8.98
C ILE A 57 -5.61 5.27 -9.32
N TRP A 58 -6.16 4.06 -9.34
CA TRP A 58 -7.60 3.84 -9.57
C TRP A 58 -8.47 4.42 -8.44
N PHE A 59 -7.90 4.53 -7.24
CA PHE A 59 -8.54 5.12 -6.07
C PHE A 59 -8.21 6.61 -5.88
N GLY A 60 -7.60 7.24 -6.90
CA GLY A 60 -7.30 8.66 -6.90
C GLY A 60 -5.99 9.05 -6.22
N HIS A 61 -5.10 8.08 -5.96
CA HIS A 61 -3.75 8.38 -5.54
C HIS A 61 -2.92 8.87 -6.74
N GLY A 62 -2.08 9.86 -6.52
CA GLY A 62 -1.23 10.41 -7.56
C GLY A 62 0.07 9.64 -7.75
N PRO A 63 0.71 9.75 -8.93
CA PRO A 63 1.97 9.04 -9.21
C PRO A 63 3.16 9.50 -8.36
N GLY A 64 3.08 10.65 -7.70
CA GLY A 64 4.11 11.13 -6.74
C GLY A 64 4.04 10.47 -5.37
N MET A 65 3.12 9.53 -5.17
CA MET A 65 2.96 8.81 -3.91
C MET A 65 3.61 7.44 -3.95
N PHE A 66 4.10 7.04 -2.78
CA PHE A 66 4.58 5.68 -2.52
C PHE A 66 3.77 5.07 -1.37
N SER A 67 3.48 3.79 -1.47
CA SER A 67 2.94 2.99 -0.36
C SER A 67 4.09 2.34 0.41
N ILE A 68 3.98 2.36 1.73
CA ILE A 68 4.78 1.54 2.63
C ILE A 68 3.82 0.51 3.22
N TRP A 69 4.06 -0.76 2.91
CA TRP A 69 3.30 -1.87 3.46
C TRP A 69 4.18 -2.67 4.41
N SER A 70 3.69 -2.92 5.61
CA SER A 70 4.45 -3.55 6.69
C SER A 70 3.61 -4.60 7.40
N PRO A 71 4.06 -5.86 7.44
CA PRO A 71 3.39 -6.88 8.24
C PRO A 71 3.70 -6.69 9.72
N ILE A 72 2.72 -7.00 10.56
CA ILE A 72 2.83 -7.07 12.02
C ILE A 72 3.05 -8.52 12.46
N THR A 73 2.57 -9.46 11.68
CA THR A 73 2.81 -10.90 11.80
C THR A 73 3.64 -11.38 10.62
N GLU A 74 4.17 -12.59 10.66
CA GLU A 74 4.84 -13.18 9.49
C GLU A 74 3.92 -13.16 8.26
N ALA A 75 4.49 -12.76 7.13
CA ALA A 75 3.80 -12.67 5.85
C ALA A 75 4.57 -13.44 4.79
N TYR A 76 4.01 -14.55 4.32
CA TYR A 76 4.62 -15.45 3.34
C TYR A 76 3.55 -16.18 2.53
N ASP A 77 3.96 -16.79 1.44
CA ASP A 77 3.10 -17.60 0.57
C ASP A 77 1.78 -16.90 0.21
N SER A 78 0.66 -17.55 0.48
CA SER A 78 -0.67 -17.04 0.15
C SER A 78 -1.23 -16.04 1.16
N ASN A 79 -0.65 -15.93 2.37
CA ASN A 79 -1.13 -14.95 3.35
C ASN A 79 -0.58 -13.54 3.10
N THR A 80 0.50 -13.41 2.32
CA THR A 80 1.14 -12.11 2.06
C THR A 80 0.43 -11.31 0.95
N MET A 81 0.76 -10.04 0.85
CA MET A 81 0.38 -9.22 -0.29
C MET A 81 1.11 -9.72 -1.55
N GLN A 82 0.42 -9.69 -2.67
CA GLN A 82 0.99 -9.97 -3.99
C GLN A 82 1.21 -8.65 -4.72
N ILE A 83 2.33 -8.54 -5.43
CA ILE A 83 2.66 -7.36 -6.24
C ILE A 83 3.16 -7.79 -7.61
N LEU A 84 2.91 -6.99 -8.63
CA LEU A 84 3.48 -7.20 -9.94
C LEU A 84 4.75 -6.34 -10.11
N PRO A 85 5.79 -6.86 -10.77
CA PRO A 85 6.89 -6.04 -11.24
C PRO A 85 6.39 -4.86 -12.06
N TRP A 86 7.14 -3.74 -12.06
CA TRP A 86 6.72 -2.51 -12.73
C TRP A 86 6.35 -2.72 -14.20
N GLN A 87 7.18 -3.46 -14.93
CA GLN A 87 6.93 -3.70 -16.35
C GLN A 87 5.61 -4.47 -16.56
N ALA A 88 5.37 -5.55 -15.80
CA ALA A 88 4.14 -6.31 -15.88
C ALA A 88 2.91 -5.47 -15.53
N SER A 89 3.03 -4.60 -14.50
CA SER A 89 1.96 -3.66 -14.15
C SER A 89 1.62 -2.70 -15.30
N ARG A 90 2.63 -2.18 -15.99
CA ARG A 90 2.46 -1.30 -17.16
C ARG A 90 1.79 -2.04 -18.32
N ASP A 91 2.33 -3.22 -18.67
CA ASP A 91 1.85 -4.00 -19.81
C ASP A 91 0.38 -4.38 -19.63
N ILE A 92 0.00 -4.88 -18.46
CA ILE A 92 -1.39 -5.20 -18.13
C ILE A 92 -2.27 -3.95 -18.20
N THR A 93 -1.82 -2.82 -17.67
CA THR A 93 -2.58 -1.57 -17.71
C THR A 93 -2.77 -1.09 -19.15
N GLN A 94 -1.73 -1.16 -19.97
CA GLN A 94 -1.78 -0.76 -21.37
C GLN A 94 -2.68 -1.67 -22.19
N ASN A 95 -2.58 -2.99 -22.00
CA ASN A 95 -3.42 -3.96 -22.70
C ASN A 95 -4.89 -3.85 -22.26
N THR A 96 -5.14 -3.60 -20.97
CA THR A 96 -6.50 -3.30 -20.49
C THR A 96 -7.12 -2.14 -21.26
N TYR A 97 -6.34 -1.09 -21.54
CA TYR A 97 -6.82 0.09 -22.26
C TYR A 97 -7.01 -0.19 -23.77
N ASN A 98 -6.03 -0.84 -24.39
CA ASN A 98 -6.01 -1.08 -25.83
C ASN A 98 -6.99 -2.17 -26.26
N GLU A 99 -7.14 -3.22 -25.45
CA GLU A 99 -7.94 -4.41 -25.76
C GLU A 99 -9.27 -4.44 -24.97
N GLN A 100 -9.55 -3.41 -24.19
CA GLN A 100 -10.77 -3.27 -23.36
C GLN A 100 -11.01 -4.50 -22.45
N TRP A 101 -9.96 -4.96 -21.77
CA TRP A 101 -10.08 -6.08 -20.85
C TRP A 101 -11.08 -5.79 -19.74
N ASP A 102 -11.92 -6.77 -19.46
CA ASP A 102 -12.79 -6.73 -18.31
C ASP A 102 -12.04 -6.99 -17.00
N TYR A 103 -12.71 -6.79 -15.89
CA TYR A 103 -12.13 -6.96 -14.58
C TYR A 103 -11.62 -8.38 -14.32
N GLN A 104 -12.32 -9.40 -14.79
CA GLN A 104 -11.93 -10.80 -14.59
C GLN A 104 -10.63 -11.11 -15.34
N LYS A 105 -10.51 -10.64 -16.57
CA LYS A 105 -9.29 -10.78 -17.37
C LYS A 105 -8.10 -10.13 -16.69
N ILE A 106 -8.27 -8.90 -16.17
CA ILE A 106 -7.22 -8.20 -15.41
C ILE A 106 -6.77 -9.05 -14.22
N GLN A 107 -7.69 -9.59 -13.42
CA GLN A 107 -7.35 -10.41 -12.25
C GLN A 107 -6.58 -11.67 -12.63
N GLN A 108 -7.00 -12.35 -13.71
CA GLN A 108 -6.32 -13.55 -14.22
C GLN A 108 -4.90 -13.27 -14.68
N GLU A 109 -4.69 -12.17 -15.40
CA GLU A 109 -3.34 -11.78 -15.84
C GLU A 109 -2.47 -11.33 -14.66
N CYS A 110 -3.03 -10.63 -13.69
CA CYS A 110 -2.31 -10.29 -12.46
C CYS A 110 -1.82 -11.53 -11.72
N LEU A 111 -2.65 -12.55 -11.57
CA LEU A 111 -2.26 -13.81 -10.91
C LEU A 111 -1.08 -14.50 -11.57
N LYS A 112 -0.97 -14.44 -12.91
CA LYS A 112 0.14 -15.08 -13.65
C LYS A 112 1.49 -14.40 -13.43
N HIS A 113 1.49 -13.11 -13.13
CA HIS A 113 2.70 -12.28 -13.09
C HIS A 113 3.02 -11.74 -11.69
N SER A 114 2.17 -12.00 -10.71
CA SER A 114 2.39 -11.51 -9.34
C SER A 114 3.47 -12.32 -8.62
N ILE A 115 4.16 -11.65 -7.73
CA ILE A 115 5.14 -12.21 -6.82
C ILE A 115 4.73 -11.93 -5.38
N PRO A 116 4.99 -12.84 -4.43
CA PRO A 116 4.66 -12.62 -3.03
C PRO A 116 5.58 -11.59 -2.39
N CYS A 117 5.00 -10.65 -1.65
CA CYS A 117 5.72 -9.68 -0.83
C CYS A 117 6.08 -10.31 0.53
N ASN A 118 6.90 -11.38 0.52
CA ASN A 118 7.32 -12.01 1.76
C ASN A 118 8.07 -11.03 2.65
N ALA A 119 7.71 -10.98 3.91
CA ALA A 119 8.33 -10.11 4.89
C ALA A 119 8.01 -10.57 6.32
N SER A 120 8.99 -10.44 7.21
CA SER A 120 8.82 -10.60 8.66
C SER A 120 8.50 -9.27 9.33
N PRO A 121 7.98 -9.27 10.57
CA PRO A 121 7.83 -8.06 11.36
C PRO A 121 9.13 -7.24 11.41
N GLY A 122 9.04 -5.94 11.15
CA GLY A 122 10.19 -5.04 11.04
C GLY A 122 10.70 -4.84 9.61
N GLN A 123 10.25 -5.64 8.65
CA GLN A 123 10.51 -5.43 7.22
C GLN A 123 9.33 -4.71 6.56
N SER A 124 9.61 -4.02 5.45
CA SER A 124 8.58 -3.27 4.73
C SER A 124 8.82 -3.30 3.22
N TRP A 125 7.74 -3.22 2.48
CA TRP A 125 7.76 -2.99 1.03
C TRP A 125 7.40 -1.54 0.74
N LEU A 126 8.25 -0.88 -0.04
CA LEU A 126 8.02 0.47 -0.58
C LEU A 126 7.77 0.37 -2.08
N PHE A 127 6.62 0.86 -2.56
CA PHE A 127 6.26 0.78 -3.97
C PHE A 127 5.39 1.94 -4.44
N GLN A 128 5.43 2.22 -5.74
CA GLN A 128 4.65 3.30 -6.36
C GLN A 128 3.19 2.91 -6.57
N GLN A 129 2.31 3.92 -6.65
CA GLN A 129 0.86 3.73 -6.81
C GLN A 129 0.45 3.09 -8.14
N GLY A 130 1.34 3.04 -9.12
CA GLY A 130 1.13 2.37 -10.40
C GLY A 130 1.37 0.86 -10.38
N HIS A 131 1.96 0.30 -9.33
CA HIS A 131 2.08 -1.16 -9.22
C HIS A 131 0.71 -1.81 -8.98
N LEU A 132 0.39 -2.82 -9.79
CA LEU A 132 -0.72 -3.71 -9.51
C LEU A 132 -0.38 -4.59 -8.30
N HIS A 133 -1.22 -4.57 -7.29
CA HIS A 133 -1.03 -5.33 -6.07
C HIS A 133 -2.38 -5.73 -5.46
N GLY A 134 -2.37 -6.78 -4.67
CA GLY A 134 -3.61 -7.29 -4.08
C GLY A 134 -3.35 -8.43 -3.09
N ASN A 135 -4.39 -9.16 -2.75
CA ASN A 135 -4.29 -10.39 -1.97
C ASN A 135 -4.95 -11.52 -2.74
N ILE A 136 -4.41 -12.70 -2.59
CA ILE A 136 -5.03 -13.97 -3.00
C ILE A 136 -5.70 -14.62 -1.79
N ASN A 137 -6.35 -15.76 -1.98
CA ASN A 137 -6.87 -16.51 -0.84
C ASN A 137 -5.72 -16.90 0.09
N ASN A 138 -5.90 -16.73 1.38
CA ASN A 138 -4.95 -17.18 2.37
C ASN A 138 -5.19 -18.67 2.64
N ASP A 139 -4.38 -19.51 2.06
CA ASP A 139 -4.45 -20.98 2.21
C ASP A 139 -3.58 -21.49 3.36
N THR A 140 -2.92 -20.59 4.10
CA THR A 140 -2.21 -20.91 5.34
C THR A 140 -3.20 -20.98 6.52
N ASP A 141 -2.74 -21.47 7.65
CA ASP A 141 -3.48 -21.49 8.92
C ASP A 141 -3.29 -20.23 9.77
N ILE A 142 -2.49 -19.27 9.26
CA ILE A 142 -2.09 -18.04 10.00
C ILE A 142 -2.86 -16.82 9.53
N THR A 143 -3.46 -16.11 10.47
CA THR A 143 -4.01 -14.79 10.22
C THR A 143 -2.88 -13.77 10.10
N ARG A 144 -2.78 -13.08 8.96
CA ARG A 144 -1.85 -11.98 8.78
C ARG A 144 -2.47 -10.67 9.22
N TRP A 145 -1.72 -9.94 10.03
CA TRP A 145 -1.95 -8.53 10.34
C TRP A 145 -0.89 -7.68 9.64
N SER A 146 -1.32 -6.60 9.04
CA SER A 146 -0.42 -5.63 8.41
C SER A 146 -1.01 -4.24 8.49
N PHE A 147 -0.17 -3.23 8.32
CA PHE A 147 -0.61 -1.87 8.08
C PHE A 147 0.00 -1.32 6.80
N ASP A 148 -0.66 -0.34 6.24
CA ASP A 148 -0.13 0.45 5.14
C ASP A 148 -0.25 1.94 5.45
N THR A 149 0.75 2.68 5.03
CA THR A 149 0.76 4.13 5.00
C THR A 149 1.29 4.62 3.66
N ARG A 150 1.20 5.90 3.42
CA ARG A 150 1.68 6.49 2.17
C ARG A 150 2.51 7.72 2.45
N VAL A 151 3.50 7.91 1.60
CA VAL A 151 4.28 9.13 1.53
C VAL A 151 4.05 9.81 0.19
N LEU A 152 3.99 11.13 0.20
CA LEU A 152 3.94 11.97 -0.98
C LEU A 152 5.23 12.78 -1.04
N VAL A 153 6.04 12.57 -2.06
CA VAL A 153 7.24 13.38 -2.29
C VAL A 153 6.82 14.83 -2.52
N LYS A 154 7.52 15.77 -1.89
CA LYS A 154 7.25 17.22 -2.00
C LYS A 154 7.29 17.66 -3.46
N GLY A 155 6.25 18.35 -3.89
CA GLY A 155 6.07 18.74 -5.29
C GLY A 155 5.53 17.61 -6.19
N GLY A 156 5.38 16.40 -5.68
CA GLY A 156 4.81 15.28 -6.41
C GLY A 156 3.30 15.43 -6.66
N ASN A 157 2.84 14.77 -7.71
CA ASN A 157 1.41 14.76 -8.03
C ASN A 157 0.64 13.91 -7.02
N TYR A 158 -0.29 14.52 -6.31
CA TYR A 158 -1.11 13.89 -5.27
C TYR A 158 -2.45 13.31 -5.78
N GLY A 159 -2.77 13.46 -7.06
CA GLY A 159 -4.05 13.01 -7.60
C GLY A 159 -5.24 13.70 -6.92
N ARG A 160 -6.15 12.90 -6.38
CA ARG A 160 -7.32 13.40 -5.63
C ARG A 160 -7.09 13.47 -4.11
N ARG A 161 -5.91 13.05 -3.61
CA ARG A 161 -5.56 12.95 -2.19
C ARG A 161 -4.79 14.18 -1.72
N ARG A 162 -5.51 15.26 -1.41
CA ARG A 162 -4.92 16.58 -1.14
C ARG A 162 -4.14 16.63 0.16
N PRO A 163 -3.03 17.41 0.18
CA PRO A 163 -2.38 17.85 1.42
C PRO A 163 -3.36 18.57 2.35
N GLY A 164 -3.12 18.49 3.66
CA GLY A 164 -3.98 19.09 4.67
C GLY A 164 -5.25 18.29 5.02
N GLY A 165 -5.69 17.38 4.15
CA GLY A 165 -6.81 16.47 4.41
C GLY A 165 -6.39 15.02 4.56
N TYR A 166 -5.64 14.52 3.58
CA TYR A 166 -5.15 13.14 3.54
C TYR A 166 -3.70 13.02 4.00
N PHE A 167 -2.88 14.03 3.72
CA PHE A 167 -1.49 14.11 4.10
C PHE A 167 -1.26 15.26 5.08
N ARG A 168 -0.36 15.04 6.02
CA ARG A 168 0.27 16.07 6.85
C ARG A 168 1.74 16.25 6.47
N LEU A 169 2.30 17.40 6.78
CA LEU A 169 3.75 17.59 6.67
C LEU A 169 4.46 16.67 7.68
N PHE A 170 5.62 16.18 7.30
CA PHE A 170 6.51 15.47 8.22
C PHE A 170 6.85 16.38 9.41
N GLY A 171 6.72 15.86 10.63
CA GLY A 171 6.92 16.60 11.86
C GLY A 171 5.76 17.50 12.30
N GLU A 172 4.72 17.68 11.49
CA GLU A 172 3.49 18.38 11.90
C GLU A 172 2.51 17.40 12.55
N TYR A 173 2.13 17.68 13.77
CA TYR A 173 1.18 16.88 14.55
C TYR A 173 -0.10 17.66 14.77
N ARG A 174 -1.22 17.12 14.30
CA ARG A 174 -2.51 17.74 14.56
C ARG A 174 -2.93 17.48 16.00
N GLN A 175 -3.30 18.57 16.68
CA GLN A 175 -4.05 18.45 17.94
C GLN A 175 -5.33 17.62 17.66
N PRO A 176 -5.72 16.69 18.55
CA PRO A 176 -6.99 16.01 18.42
C PRO A 176 -8.11 17.06 18.37
N LEU A 177 -8.97 16.97 17.37
CA LEU A 177 -10.21 17.75 17.36
C LEU A 177 -10.96 17.43 18.64
N SER A 178 -11.12 18.44 19.48
CA SER A 178 -11.86 18.39 20.75
C SER A 178 -13.30 17.93 20.56
#